data_880813e71dd32e7fbf08434e28137d35
#
_entry.id   880813e71dd32e7fbf08434e28137d35
#
_cell.length_a   1.000
_cell.length_b   1.000
_cell.length_c   1.000
_cell.angle_alpha   90.00
_cell.angle_beta   90.00
_cell.angle_gamma   90.00
#
_symmetry.space_group_name_H-M   'P 1'
#
loop_
_entity.id
_entity.type
_entity.pdbx_description
1 polymer ?
#
loop_
_entity_poly.entity_id
_entity_poly.type
_entity_poly.pdbx_seq_one_letter_code
_entity_poly.pdbx_strand_id
1 'polypeptide(L)'
;SNSNPKTKGDNSKDIRGFAIKLLGVDGEKCESNESGTQDFLLINTNIMPIGTLKLFHDAIYYMTKSNPLIFGGELLIQGKLVKILNLIKNMKHETSPLDVRYFSTTPYMFGDKIVKYILIPTSTYKSKLPKNLTATYLSENMQNHLKKHEATFDFLIQIQTNENEMPTNDASITWDIKKSKIVKVATLKIPIQIFATKERYKLAENLSFSPGHSLIEHRPIGDINEARVKIYEEMSKFRHSGNSEALYEPSNKDFYHIK
;
A
#
# COMPACT_ATOMS: atom_id res chain seq x y z
N SER A 1 3.95 2.92 7.75
CA SER A 1 4.30 4.13 6.98
C SER A 1 3.27 5.23 7.23
N ASN A 2 3.63 6.47 6.99
CA ASN A 2 2.78 7.64 7.11
C ASN A 2 2.50 8.22 5.72
N SER A 3 1.28 8.71 5.50
CA SER A 3 0.92 9.40 4.26
C SER A 3 1.37 10.87 4.24
N ASN A 4 1.76 11.42 5.40
CA ASN A 4 2.18 12.80 5.53
C ASN A 4 3.67 12.98 5.13
N PRO A 5 4.01 13.98 4.29
CA PRO A 5 5.41 14.23 3.90
C PRO A 5 6.30 14.66 5.09
N LYS A 6 5.71 15.18 6.16
CA LYS A 6 6.45 15.44 7.42
C LYS A 6 6.40 14.18 8.29
N THR A 7 7.56 13.75 8.77
CA THR A 7 7.65 12.61 9.68
C THR A 7 6.80 12.84 10.93
N LYS A 8 5.88 11.91 11.18
CA LYS A 8 5.04 11.89 12.38
C LYS A 8 5.18 10.56 13.09
N GLY A 9 5.07 10.58 14.40
CA GLY A 9 5.04 9.36 15.19
C GLY A 9 3.76 8.55 14.98
N ASP A 10 3.78 7.31 15.41
CA ASP A 10 2.66 6.36 15.33
C ASP A 10 1.42 6.84 16.10
N ASN A 11 1.61 7.71 17.10
CA ASN A 11 0.55 8.38 17.85
C ASN A 11 -0.29 9.37 17.03
N SER A 12 0.11 9.66 15.80
CA SER A 12 -0.73 10.42 14.85
C SER A 12 -1.65 9.48 14.08
N LYS A 13 -2.91 9.86 13.93
CA LYS A 13 -3.84 9.17 13.03
C LYS A 13 -3.38 9.37 11.60
N ASP A 14 -3.26 8.28 10.84
CA ASP A 14 -2.78 8.33 9.46
C ASP A 14 -3.23 7.08 8.66
N ILE A 15 -3.14 7.16 7.34
CA ILE A 15 -3.28 6.03 6.45
C ILE A 15 -2.02 5.17 6.57
N ARG A 16 -2.20 3.87 6.80
CA ARG A 16 -1.11 2.90 6.95
C ARG A 16 -0.96 2.08 5.68
N GLY A 17 0.29 1.83 5.30
CA GLY A 17 0.63 1.01 4.14
C GLY A 17 1.11 -0.38 4.52
N PHE A 18 0.89 -1.33 3.61
CA PHE A 18 1.42 -2.67 3.66
C PHE A 18 1.98 -3.00 2.27
N ALA A 19 3.23 -3.38 2.20
CA ALA A 19 3.89 -3.79 0.96
C ALA A 19 4.32 -5.26 1.07
N ILE A 20 4.16 -6.01 -0.01
CA ILE A 20 4.61 -7.40 -0.15
C ILE A 20 5.49 -7.45 -1.37
N LYS A 21 6.66 -8.07 -1.25
CA LYS A 21 7.53 -8.43 -2.36
C LYS A 21 7.66 -9.94 -2.41
N LEU A 22 7.24 -10.55 -3.50
CA LEU A 22 7.49 -11.95 -3.80
C LEU A 22 8.83 -12.07 -4.49
N LEU A 23 9.58 -13.11 -4.18
CA LEU A 23 10.86 -13.44 -4.78
C LEU A 23 10.77 -14.77 -5.53
N GLY A 24 11.59 -14.93 -6.57
CA GLY A 24 11.59 -16.14 -7.40
C GLY A 24 10.32 -16.27 -8.24
N VAL A 25 9.80 -15.16 -8.75
CA VAL A 25 8.63 -15.11 -9.62
C VAL A 25 9.08 -15.12 -11.08
N ASP A 26 8.97 -16.28 -11.73
CA ASP A 26 9.28 -16.45 -13.14
C ASP A 26 8.13 -15.94 -14.02
N GLY A 27 8.48 -15.52 -15.25
CA GLY A 27 7.53 -15.06 -16.26
C GLY A 27 7.87 -13.68 -16.83
N GLU A 28 7.09 -13.26 -17.81
CA GLU A 28 7.27 -11.97 -18.46
C GLU A 28 6.88 -10.82 -17.54
N LYS A 29 7.75 -9.82 -17.41
CA LYS A 29 7.58 -8.68 -16.50
C LYS A 29 7.09 -7.44 -17.22
N CYS A 30 6.40 -6.57 -16.50
CA CYS A 30 5.97 -5.27 -17.02
C CYS A 30 7.15 -4.32 -17.29
N GLU A 31 8.17 -4.37 -16.44
CA GLU A 31 9.39 -3.58 -16.58
C GLU A 31 10.53 -4.48 -17.06
N SER A 32 11.19 -4.10 -18.15
CA SER A 32 12.23 -4.93 -18.80
C SER A 32 13.51 -5.12 -18.00
N ASN A 33 13.75 -4.24 -17.04
CA ASN A 33 14.90 -4.29 -16.13
C ASN A 33 14.59 -5.04 -14.82
N GLU A 34 13.36 -5.50 -14.64
CA GLU A 34 12.89 -6.23 -13.47
C GLU A 34 12.97 -7.75 -13.73
N SER A 35 13.47 -8.49 -12.77
CA SER A 35 13.54 -9.96 -12.87
C SER A 35 13.29 -10.61 -11.50
N GLY A 36 12.45 -11.64 -11.49
CA GLY A 36 12.28 -12.53 -10.36
C GLY A 36 11.48 -11.98 -9.19
N THR A 37 10.94 -10.76 -9.23
CA THR A 37 10.12 -10.23 -8.14
C THR A 37 8.69 -9.88 -8.56
N GLN A 38 7.79 -9.75 -7.60
CA GLN A 38 6.46 -9.16 -7.78
C GLN A 38 6.03 -8.42 -6.53
N ASP A 39 5.57 -7.18 -6.71
CA ASP A 39 5.18 -6.30 -5.62
C ASP A 39 3.67 -6.11 -5.51
N PHE A 40 3.18 -6.06 -4.27
CA PHE A 40 1.82 -5.63 -3.95
C PHE A 40 1.87 -4.48 -2.95
N LEU A 41 1.24 -3.38 -3.29
CA LEU A 41 1.22 -2.15 -2.50
C LEU A 41 -0.21 -1.86 -2.07
N LEU A 42 -0.46 -1.89 -0.77
CA LEU A 42 -1.78 -1.77 -0.18
C LEU A 42 -1.81 -0.70 0.92
N ILE A 43 -2.98 -0.12 1.14
CA ILE A 43 -3.23 0.83 2.22
C ILE A 43 -4.50 0.45 3.00
N ASN A 44 -4.65 0.95 4.22
CA ASN A 44 -5.77 0.61 5.11
C ASN A 44 -7.08 1.36 4.81
N THR A 45 -7.25 1.81 3.58
CA THR A 45 -8.52 2.36 3.08
C THR A 45 -8.87 1.74 1.73
N ASN A 46 -10.15 1.47 1.51
CA ASN A 46 -10.63 0.86 0.27
C ASN A 46 -10.86 1.87 -0.86
N ILE A 47 -10.76 3.15 -0.56
CA ILE A 47 -10.89 4.24 -1.54
C ILE A 47 -9.77 5.26 -1.37
N MET A 48 -9.48 5.97 -2.45
CA MET A 48 -8.68 7.19 -2.46
C MET A 48 -9.63 8.34 -2.81
N PRO A 49 -9.95 9.28 -1.89
CA PRO A 49 -10.90 10.35 -2.16
C PRO A 49 -10.51 11.25 -3.34
N ILE A 50 -9.20 11.44 -3.54
CA ILE A 50 -8.61 12.08 -4.72
C ILE A 50 -8.34 10.97 -5.74
N GLY A 51 -9.41 10.39 -6.30
CA GLY A 51 -9.39 9.10 -6.99
C GLY A 51 -9.08 9.15 -8.48
N THR A 52 -8.86 10.34 -9.08
CA THR A 52 -8.45 10.48 -10.49
C THR A 52 -7.08 11.10 -10.60
N LEU A 53 -6.35 10.78 -11.68
CA LEU A 53 -5.02 11.34 -11.93
C LEU A 53 -5.04 12.87 -11.96
N LYS A 54 -6.04 13.46 -12.61
CA LYS A 54 -6.20 14.92 -12.66
C LYS A 54 -6.31 15.54 -11.27
N LEU A 55 -7.20 15.02 -10.42
CA LEU A 55 -7.35 15.54 -9.05
C LEU A 55 -6.10 15.34 -8.20
N PHE A 56 -5.37 14.26 -8.42
CA PHE A 56 -4.12 14.00 -7.71
C PHE A 56 -3.04 14.99 -8.12
N HIS A 57 -2.92 15.26 -9.42
CA HIS A 57 -2.05 16.31 -9.95
C HIS A 57 -2.42 17.68 -9.39
N ASP A 58 -3.69 18.04 -9.44
CA ASP A 58 -4.17 19.36 -8.98
C ASP A 58 -3.94 19.53 -7.47
N ALA A 59 -4.15 18.45 -6.67
CA ALA A 59 -3.82 18.45 -5.25
C ALA A 59 -2.35 18.82 -4.99
N ILE A 60 -1.43 18.14 -5.69
CA ILE A 60 0.01 18.40 -5.55
C ILE A 60 0.33 19.82 -6.00
N TYR A 61 -0.18 20.25 -7.15
CA TYR A 61 0.07 21.59 -7.71
C TYR A 61 -0.38 22.69 -6.75
N TYR A 62 -1.64 22.65 -6.29
CA TYR A 62 -2.17 23.70 -5.41
C TYR A 62 -1.56 23.67 -4.02
N MET A 63 -1.16 22.51 -3.52
CA MET A 63 -0.49 22.40 -2.21
C MET A 63 0.98 22.84 -2.22
N THR A 64 1.65 22.77 -3.37
CA THR A 64 3.09 23.04 -3.46
C THR A 64 3.46 24.32 -4.22
N LYS A 65 2.69 24.70 -5.22
CA LYS A 65 3.01 25.78 -6.17
C LYS A 65 2.00 26.92 -6.18
N SER A 66 0.83 26.74 -5.56
CA SER A 66 -0.27 27.70 -5.63
C SER A 66 -1.02 27.83 -4.27
N ASN A 67 -2.30 28.16 -4.30
CA ASN A 67 -3.11 28.37 -3.09
C ASN A 67 -3.99 27.14 -2.80
N PRO A 68 -3.80 26.44 -1.67
CA PRO A 68 -4.60 25.27 -1.28
C PRO A 68 -6.12 25.53 -1.20
N LEU A 69 -6.55 26.79 -0.97
CA LEU A 69 -7.98 27.15 -0.92
C LEU A 69 -8.68 26.96 -2.26
N ILE A 70 -7.98 27.17 -3.37
CA ILE A 70 -8.54 26.95 -4.72
C ILE A 70 -8.85 25.46 -4.89
N PHE A 71 -7.95 24.59 -4.47
CA PHE A 71 -8.19 23.13 -4.50
C PHE A 71 -9.37 22.73 -3.60
N GLY A 72 -9.49 23.36 -2.42
CA GLY A 72 -10.66 23.17 -1.54
C GLY A 72 -11.98 23.53 -2.23
N GLY A 73 -12.02 24.60 -2.99
CA GLY A 73 -13.16 25.01 -3.82
C GLY A 73 -13.49 24.00 -4.94
N GLU A 74 -12.47 23.50 -5.63
CA GLU A 74 -12.63 22.45 -6.65
C GLU A 74 -13.23 21.16 -6.06
N LEU A 75 -12.71 20.71 -4.92
CA LEU A 75 -13.21 19.54 -4.21
C LEU A 75 -14.69 19.71 -3.75
N LEU A 76 -15.06 20.93 -3.36
CA LEU A 76 -16.44 21.25 -2.98
C LEU A 76 -17.38 21.13 -4.17
N ILE A 77 -17.02 21.76 -5.30
CA ILE A 77 -17.80 21.71 -6.55
C ILE A 77 -17.98 20.26 -7.04
N GLN A 78 -16.94 19.44 -6.93
CA GLN A 78 -17.00 18.02 -7.33
C GLN A 78 -17.66 17.10 -6.30
N GLY A 79 -18.14 17.62 -5.16
CA GLY A 79 -18.74 16.82 -4.08
C GLY A 79 -17.76 15.88 -3.38
N LYS A 80 -16.45 16.04 -3.60
CA LYS A 80 -15.40 15.17 -3.03
C LYS A 80 -14.94 15.62 -1.66
N LEU A 81 -15.17 16.89 -1.28
CA LEU A 81 -14.79 17.43 0.03
C LEU A 81 -15.40 16.63 1.18
N VAL A 82 -16.70 16.27 1.06
CA VAL A 82 -17.39 15.46 2.08
C VAL A 82 -16.74 14.08 2.24
N LYS A 83 -16.32 13.44 1.15
CA LYS A 83 -15.62 12.14 1.20
C LYS A 83 -14.29 12.24 1.93
N ILE A 84 -13.53 13.32 1.69
CA ILE A 84 -12.25 13.58 2.36
C ILE A 84 -12.47 13.83 3.86
N LEU A 85 -13.43 14.69 4.22
CA LEU A 85 -13.75 14.97 5.61
C LEU A 85 -14.22 13.72 6.34
N ASN A 86 -15.03 12.87 5.70
CA ASN A 86 -15.45 11.59 6.26
C ASN A 86 -14.27 10.63 6.45
N LEU A 87 -13.33 10.58 5.49
CA LEU A 87 -12.12 9.77 5.65
C LEU A 87 -11.31 10.24 6.87
N ILE A 88 -11.06 11.54 6.98
CA ILE A 88 -10.31 12.11 8.10
C ILE A 88 -11.01 11.84 9.44
N LYS A 89 -12.33 12.06 9.49
CA LYS A 89 -13.14 11.81 10.68
C LYS A 89 -13.10 10.35 11.13
N ASN A 90 -13.08 9.42 10.18
CA ASN A 90 -13.08 7.98 10.45
C ASN A 90 -11.67 7.40 10.67
N MET A 91 -10.62 8.19 10.50
CA MET A 91 -9.29 7.75 10.89
C MET A 91 -9.24 7.49 12.39
N LYS A 92 -8.69 6.36 12.77
CA LYS A 92 -8.53 5.93 14.16
C LYS A 92 -7.08 5.57 14.45
N HIS A 93 -6.77 5.40 15.72
CA HIS A 93 -5.52 4.77 16.12
C HIS A 93 -5.67 3.26 15.95
N GLU A 94 -4.86 2.67 15.11
CA GLU A 94 -4.85 1.22 14.90
C GLU A 94 -4.11 0.53 16.04
N THR A 95 -4.49 -0.69 16.38
CA THR A 95 -3.84 -1.45 17.46
C THR A 95 -2.48 -1.98 17.05
N SER A 96 -2.37 -2.46 15.81
CA SER A 96 -1.15 -2.99 15.20
C SER A 96 -1.30 -3.01 13.68
N PRO A 97 -0.23 -2.87 12.91
CA PRO A 97 -0.27 -3.11 11.46
C PRO A 97 -0.75 -4.53 11.09
N LEU A 98 -0.62 -5.50 12.00
CA LEU A 98 -1.04 -6.89 11.78
C LEU A 98 -2.54 -7.12 12.03
N ASP A 99 -3.27 -6.13 12.54
CA ASP A 99 -4.69 -6.24 12.88
C ASP A 99 -5.62 -5.48 11.92
N VAL A 100 -5.06 -4.90 10.86
CA VAL A 100 -5.74 -3.98 9.94
C VAL A 100 -6.00 -4.65 8.60
N ARG A 101 -7.11 -4.30 7.96
CA ARG A 101 -7.37 -4.66 6.55
C ARG A 101 -6.64 -3.72 5.63
N TYR A 102 -6.14 -4.26 4.51
CA TYR A 102 -5.46 -3.45 3.49
C TYR A 102 -6.05 -3.69 2.11
N PHE A 103 -5.96 -2.68 1.24
CA PHE A 103 -6.58 -2.65 -0.07
C PHE A 103 -5.61 -2.05 -1.09
N SER A 104 -5.61 -2.55 -2.33
CA SER A 104 -4.82 -1.94 -3.40
C SER A 104 -5.34 -0.57 -3.83
N THR A 105 -6.61 -0.27 -3.57
CA THR A 105 -7.40 0.91 -3.99
C THR A 105 -7.50 1.10 -5.50
N THR A 106 -6.40 0.91 -6.22
CA THR A 106 -6.32 0.91 -7.69
C THR A 106 -6.39 -0.51 -8.24
N PRO A 107 -6.89 -0.71 -9.47
CA PRO A 107 -7.05 -2.03 -10.06
C PRO A 107 -5.80 -2.56 -10.75
N TYR A 108 -5.78 -3.87 -10.93
CA TYR A 108 -4.73 -4.65 -11.58
C TYR A 108 -5.35 -5.72 -12.47
N MET A 109 -4.59 -6.24 -13.42
CA MET A 109 -4.96 -7.48 -14.08
C MET A 109 -4.76 -8.68 -13.14
N PHE A 110 -5.50 -9.75 -13.38
CA PHE A 110 -5.31 -11.07 -12.82
C PHE A 110 -5.70 -12.10 -13.89
N GLY A 111 -4.73 -12.42 -14.73
CA GLY A 111 -4.99 -13.09 -16.01
C GLY A 111 -5.83 -12.19 -16.91
N ASP A 112 -7.01 -12.66 -17.29
CA ASP A 112 -8.00 -11.96 -18.13
C ASP A 112 -8.96 -11.05 -17.34
N LYS A 113 -8.87 -11.03 -16.01
CA LYS A 113 -9.79 -10.29 -15.14
C LYS A 113 -9.16 -9.03 -14.58
N ILE A 114 -9.99 -8.01 -14.40
CA ILE A 114 -9.63 -6.80 -13.66
C ILE A 114 -10.03 -7.00 -12.20
N VAL A 115 -9.09 -6.74 -11.28
CA VAL A 115 -9.29 -6.98 -9.85
C VAL A 115 -8.74 -5.86 -8.98
N LYS A 116 -9.21 -5.78 -7.73
CA LYS A 116 -8.53 -5.11 -6.63
C LYS A 116 -8.08 -6.14 -5.60
N TYR A 117 -6.91 -5.94 -5.02
CA TYR A 117 -6.36 -6.80 -3.98
C TYR A 117 -6.84 -6.37 -2.60
N ILE A 118 -7.09 -7.34 -1.72
CA ILE A 118 -7.54 -7.13 -0.34
C ILE A 118 -6.74 -8.07 0.56
N LEU A 119 -6.24 -7.55 1.69
CA LEU A 119 -5.69 -8.35 2.78
C LEU A 119 -6.60 -8.25 4.01
N ILE A 120 -7.02 -9.39 4.53
CA ILE A 120 -7.84 -9.48 5.74
C ILE A 120 -7.05 -10.23 6.82
N PRO A 121 -6.78 -9.63 8.00
CA PRO A 121 -6.06 -10.30 9.07
C PRO A 121 -6.90 -11.42 9.69
N THR A 122 -6.33 -12.63 9.71
CA THR A 122 -6.97 -13.87 10.19
C THR A 122 -6.33 -14.42 11.46
N SER A 123 -5.27 -13.80 11.97
CA SER A 123 -4.62 -14.20 13.24
C SER A 123 -5.60 -14.22 14.39
N THR A 124 -5.50 -15.22 15.26
CA THR A 124 -6.30 -15.31 16.51
C THR A 124 -5.84 -14.29 17.54
N TYR A 125 -4.54 -14.07 17.65
CA TYR A 125 -4.02 -13.02 18.52
C TYR A 125 -4.30 -11.63 17.93
N LYS A 126 -4.74 -10.71 18.78
CA LYS A 126 -4.94 -9.29 18.44
C LYS A 126 -4.26 -8.41 19.48
N SER A 127 -3.56 -7.40 19.00
CA SER A 127 -2.90 -6.42 19.86
C SER A 127 -3.93 -5.50 20.54
N LYS A 128 -3.58 -5.00 21.72
CA LYS A 128 -4.39 -4.01 22.42
C LYS A 128 -3.83 -2.61 22.16
N LEU A 129 -4.72 -1.63 22.06
CA LEU A 129 -4.30 -0.23 21.99
C LEU A 129 -3.70 0.18 23.34
N PRO A 130 -2.46 0.70 23.38
CA PRO A 130 -1.86 1.18 24.62
C PRO A 130 -2.64 2.37 25.20
N LYS A 131 -2.66 2.49 26.52
CA LYS A 131 -3.27 3.66 27.21
C LYS A 131 -2.54 4.95 26.84
N ASN A 132 -1.20 4.89 26.76
CA ASN A 132 -0.35 5.99 26.35
C ASN A 132 0.28 5.65 25.00
N LEU A 133 -0.03 6.42 23.96
CA LEU A 133 0.46 6.21 22.60
C LEU A 133 1.83 6.85 22.45
N THR A 134 2.87 6.03 22.41
CA THR A 134 4.23 6.47 22.05
C THR A 134 4.35 6.73 20.54
N ALA A 135 5.41 7.41 20.14
CA ALA A 135 5.69 7.63 18.72
C ALA A 135 6.04 6.34 17.93
N THR A 136 6.21 5.22 18.63
CA THR A 136 6.66 3.92 18.09
C THR A 136 5.74 2.75 18.46
N TYR A 137 4.57 3.04 19.04
CA TYR A 137 3.71 1.99 19.60
C TYR A 137 3.24 0.93 18.58
N LEU A 138 3.07 1.31 17.32
CA LEU A 138 2.68 0.34 16.28
C LEU A 138 3.80 -0.67 15.99
N SER A 139 5.04 -0.19 15.92
CA SER A 139 6.21 -1.04 15.78
C SER A 139 6.40 -1.93 17.01
N GLU A 140 6.22 -1.38 18.21
CA GLU A 140 6.30 -2.12 19.47
C GLU A 140 5.24 -3.22 19.56
N ASN A 141 3.98 -2.91 19.24
CA ASN A 141 2.89 -3.88 19.22
C ASN A 141 3.13 -4.97 18.18
N MET A 142 3.58 -4.61 16.97
CA MET A 142 3.92 -5.56 15.93
C MET A 142 5.05 -6.49 16.38
N GLN A 143 6.14 -5.95 16.98
CA GLN A 143 7.23 -6.78 17.50
C GLN A 143 6.77 -7.67 18.66
N ASN A 144 5.94 -7.17 19.57
CA ASN A 144 5.40 -7.96 20.69
C ASN A 144 4.50 -9.09 20.19
N HIS A 145 3.73 -8.88 19.16
CA HIS A 145 2.95 -9.92 18.49
C HIS A 145 3.89 -11.00 17.93
N LEU A 146 4.83 -10.59 17.06
CA LEU A 146 5.69 -11.52 16.32
C LEU A 146 6.76 -12.21 17.18
N LYS A 147 7.02 -11.77 18.39
CA LYS A 147 7.86 -12.51 19.34
C LYS A 147 7.24 -13.83 19.81
N LYS A 148 5.92 -13.94 19.82
CA LYS A 148 5.20 -15.06 20.45
C LYS A 148 4.18 -15.73 19.53
N HIS A 149 3.69 -15.03 18.54
CA HIS A 149 2.61 -15.49 17.66
C HIS A 149 2.97 -15.20 16.22
N GLU A 150 2.60 -16.10 15.34
CA GLU A 150 2.58 -15.82 13.91
C GLU A 150 1.43 -14.86 13.56
N ALA A 151 1.55 -14.15 12.45
CA ALA A 151 0.45 -13.38 11.91
C ALA A 151 0.04 -13.93 10.55
N THR A 152 -1.26 -13.98 10.30
CA THR A 152 -1.82 -14.49 9.06
C THR A 152 -2.81 -13.52 8.46
N PHE A 153 -2.83 -13.49 7.12
CA PHE A 153 -3.80 -12.73 6.34
C PHE A 153 -4.34 -13.60 5.21
N ASP A 154 -5.63 -13.47 4.95
CA ASP A 154 -6.19 -13.93 3.68
C ASP A 154 -5.88 -12.89 2.62
N PHE A 155 -5.27 -13.32 1.51
CA PHE A 155 -5.07 -12.52 0.31
C PHE A 155 -6.22 -12.82 -0.66
N LEU A 156 -7.00 -11.79 -0.96
CA LEU A 156 -8.22 -11.91 -1.75
C LEU A 156 -8.17 -10.96 -2.95
N ILE A 157 -8.90 -11.35 -3.98
CA ILE A 157 -9.19 -10.49 -5.13
C ILE A 157 -10.68 -10.16 -5.14
N GLN A 158 -10.99 -8.91 -5.47
CA GLN A 158 -12.34 -8.46 -5.81
C GLN A 158 -12.41 -8.25 -7.31
N ILE A 159 -13.28 -9.01 -7.99
CA ILE A 159 -13.34 -9.06 -9.46
C ILE A 159 -14.27 -7.96 -9.96
N GLN A 160 -13.81 -7.17 -10.93
CA GLN A 160 -14.64 -6.20 -11.64
C GLN A 160 -15.73 -6.92 -12.45
N THR A 161 -16.95 -6.45 -12.35
CA THR A 161 -18.10 -6.97 -13.12
C THR A 161 -18.64 -5.96 -14.11
N ASN A 162 -18.46 -4.67 -13.86
CA ASN A 162 -18.99 -3.59 -14.70
C ASN A 162 -18.14 -2.33 -14.53
N GLU A 163 -17.56 -1.80 -15.60
CA GLU A 163 -16.71 -0.60 -15.59
C GLU A 163 -17.45 0.66 -15.11
N ASN A 164 -18.75 0.81 -15.43
CA ASN A 164 -19.50 1.99 -15.00
C ASN A 164 -19.71 2.05 -13.48
N GLU A 165 -19.83 0.90 -12.82
CA GLU A 165 -20.02 0.81 -11.37
C GLU A 165 -18.70 0.60 -10.62
N MET A 166 -17.70 0.07 -11.29
CA MET A 166 -16.39 -0.29 -10.75
C MET A 166 -15.28 0.29 -11.63
N PRO A 167 -15.20 1.63 -11.74
CA PRO A 167 -14.30 2.27 -12.69
C PRO A 167 -12.84 1.98 -12.40
N THR A 168 -12.08 1.83 -13.48
CA THR A 168 -10.62 1.64 -13.46
C THR A 168 -9.91 2.95 -13.11
N ASN A 169 -10.41 4.10 -13.61
CA ASN A 169 -9.76 5.41 -13.52
C ASN A 169 -10.35 6.33 -12.42
N ASP A 170 -11.22 5.84 -11.56
CA ASP A 170 -11.65 6.57 -10.35
C ASP A 170 -11.56 5.72 -9.08
N ALA A 171 -10.44 5.83 -8.39
CA ALA A 171 -10.22 5.13 -7.13
C ALA A 171 -11.05 5.68 -5.95
N SER A 172 -11.84 6.74 -6.14
CA SER A 172 -12.77 7.25 -5.14
C SER A 172 -14.10 6.49 -5.10
N ILE A 173 -14.31 5.57 -6.04
CA ILE A 173 -15.51 4.73 -6.13
C ILE A 173 -15.24 3.40 -5.44
N THR A 174 -16.07 3.09 -4.45
CA THR A 174 -16.05 1.77 -3.79
C THR A 174 -16.69 0.75 -4.71
N TRP A 175 -16.01 -0.36 -4.96
CA TRP A 175 -16.61 -1.50 -5.63
C TRP A 175 -17.53 -2.24 -4.65
N ASP A 176 -18.82 -2.34 -5.00
CA ASP A 176 -19.83 -2.95 -4.13
C ASP A 176 -19.60 -4.49 -4.05
N ILE A 177 -19.35 -4.97 -2.84
CA ILE A 177 -19.15 -6.42 -2.58
C ILE A 177 -20.39 -7.27 -2.90
N LYS A 178 -21.59 -6.68 -2.93
CA LYS A 178 -22.80 -7.39 -3.33
C LYS A 178 -22.89 -7.65 -4.82
N LYS A 179 -22.18 -6.80 -5.61
CA LYS A 179 -22.15 -6.87 -7.08
C LYS A 179 -20.88 -7.50 -7.61
N SER A 180 -19.90 -7.75 -6.75
CA SER A 180 -18.57 -8.19 -7.12
C SER A 180 -18.14 -9.37 -6.27
N LYS A 181 -17.77 -10.46 -6.93
CA LYS A 181 -17.27 -11.66 -6.26
C LYS A 181 -15.91 -11.40 -5.64
N ILE A 182 -15.79 -11.69 -4.34
CA ILE A 182 -14.51 -11.72 -3.63
C ILE A 182 -14.05 -13.16 -3.52
N VAL A 183 -12.81 -13.44 -3.91
CA VAL A 183 -12.23 -14.78 -3.93
C VAL A 183 -10.90 -14.76 -3.16
N LYS A 184 -10.74 -15.70 -2.25
CA LYS A 184 -9.44 -15.95 -1.61
C LYS A 184 -8.54 -16.68 -2.60
N VAL A 185 -7.34 -16.14 -2.83
CA VAL A 185 -6.36 -16.73 -3.75
C VAL A 185 -5.10 -17.21 -3.05
N ALA A 186 -4.77 -16.66 -1.86
CA ALA A 186 -3.62 -17.10 -1.09
C ALA A 186 -3.80 -16.81 0.42
N THR A 187 -2.89 -17.35 1.22
CA THR A 187 -2.71 -16.96 2.63
C THR A 187 -1.30 -16.41 2.79
N LEU A 188 -1.19 -15.19 3.30
CA LEU A 188 0.08 -14.64 3.75
C LEU A 188 0.31 -15.06 5.20
N LYS A 189 1.47 -15.65 5.47
CA LYS A 189 1.90 -16.05 6.80
C LYS A 189 3.19 -15.32 7.17
N ILE A 190 3.18 -14.63 8.30
CA ILE A 190 4.35 -13.99 8.89
C ILE A 190 4.76 -14.83 10.11
N PRO A 191 5.90 -15.53 10.07
CA PRO A 191 6.31 -16.40 11.16
C PRO A 191 6.73 -15.61 12.39
N ILE A 192 6.84 -16.30 13.52
CA ILE A 192 7.44 -15.78 14.74
C ILE A 192 8.86 -15.32 14.43
N GLN A 193 9.16 -14.07 14.78
CA GLN A 193 10.45 -13.46 14.46
C GLN A 193 10.72 -12.19 15.27
N ILE A 194 11.99 -11.81 15.34
CA ILE A 194 12.45 -10.48 15.78
C ILE A 194 12.80 -9.70 14.50
N PHE A 195 11.99 -8.71 14.14
CA PHE A 195 12.27 -7.90 12.96
C PHE A 195 12.95 -6.56 13.28
N ALA A 196 12.84 -6.08 14.52
CA ALA A 196 13.38 -4.79 14.94
C ALA A 196 14.91 -4.89 15.20
N THR A 197 15.68 -5.19 14.16
CA THR A 197 17.16 -5.21 14.18
C THR A 197 17.70 -4.17 13.20
N LYS A 198 18.95 -3.73 13.43
CA LYS A 198 19.63 -2.75 12.57
C LYS A 198 19.76 -3.25 11.12
N GLU A 199 20.10 -4.54 10.97
CA GLU A 199 20.28 -5.19 9.68
C GLU A 199 18.99 -5.22 8.89
N ARG A 200 17.86 -5.57 9.53
CA ARG A 200 16.54 -5.58 8.89
C ARG A 200 16.06 -4.18 8.53
N TYR A 201 16.32 -3.18 9.38
CA TYR A 201 16.01 -1.79 9.04
C TYR A 201 16.87 -1.30 7.87
N LYS A 202 18.17 -1.63 7.83
CA LYS A 202 19.04 -1.30 6.69
C LYS A 202 18.54 -1.97 5.41
N LEU A 203 18.19 -3.25 5.45
CA LEU A 203 17.60 -3.94 4.31
C LEU A 203 16.30 -3.26 3.85
N ALA A 204 15.37 -3.01 4.78
CA ALA A 204 14.09 -2.39 4.46
C ALA A 204 14.24 -0.99 3.84
N GLU A 205 15.25 -0.22 4.26
CA GLU A 205 15.56 1.09 3.68
C GLU A 205 16.05 0.96 2.23
N ASN A 206 16.76 -0.11 1.91
CA ASN A 206 17.32 -0.34 0.58
C ASN A 206 16.37 -1.12 -0.36
N LEU A 207 15.23 -1.60 0.13
CA LEU A 207 14.23 -2.23 -0.73
C LEU A 207 13.50 -1.19 -1.57
N SER A 208 13.31 -1.50 -2.84
CA SER A 208 12.44 -0.76 -3.74
C SER A 208 11.13 -1.51 -3.95
N PHE A 209 10.04 -0.77 -4.05
CA PHE A 209 8.74 -1.31 -4.38
C PHE A 209 8.13 -0.49 -5.50
N SER A 210 7.53 -1.16 -6.48
CA SER A 210 6.81 -0.51 -7.59
C SER A 210 5.57 -1.32 -7.96
N PRO A 211 4.45 -0.68 -8.31
CA PRO A 211 3.34 -1.40 -8.95
C PRO A 211 3.75 -2.09 -10.25
N GLY A 212 4.80 -1.57 -10.92
CA GLY A 212 5.35 -2.11 -12.16
C GLY A 212 6.20 -3.36 -11.98
N HIS A 213 6.72 -3.63 -10.76
CA HIS A 213 7.37 -4.90 -10.45
C HIS A 213 6.32 -6.00 -10.39
N SER A 214 5.86 -6.45 -11.55
CA SER A 214 4.78 -7.42 -11.68
C SER A 214 4.90 -8.22 -12.98
N LEU A 215 4.27 -9.40 -13.00
CA LEU A 215 4.01 -10.12 -14.23
C LEU A 215 3.06 -9.32 -15.12
N ILE A 216 3.15 -9.50 -16.44
CA ILE A 216 2.22 -8.89 -17.41
C ILE A 216 0.76 -9.26 -17.08
N GLU A 217 0.51 -10.51 -16.67
CA GLU A 217 -0.81 -10.98 -16.25
C GLU A 217 -1.33 -10.33 -14.97
N HIS A 218 -0.44 -9.71 -14.19
CA HIS A 218 -0.78 -9.00 -12.94
C HIS A 218 -0.50 -7.50 -13.03
N ARG A 219 -0.34 -6.96 -14.24
CA ARG A 219 0.06 -5.56 -14.47
C ARG A 219 -0.92 -4.58 -13.81
N PRO A 220 -0.39 -3.46 -13.29
CA PRO A 220 -1.22 -2.35 -12.86
C PRO A 220 -1.94 -1.74 -14.05
N ILE A 221 -3.20 -1.31 -13.87
CA ILE A 221 -3.99 -0.67 -14.92
C ILE A 221 -4.60 0.65 -14.42
N GLY A 222 -4.92 1.52 -15.38
CA GLY A 222 -5.50 2.84 -15.14
C GLY A 222 -4.47 3.94 -14.88
N ASP A 223 -4.86 5.17 -15.18
CA ASP A 223 -4.01 6.36 -15.23
C ASP A 223 -3.21 6.58 -13.93
N ILE A 224 -3.84 6.34 -12.77
CA ILE A 224 -3.15 6.49 -11.48
C ILE A 224 -2.00 5.48 -11.36
N ASN A 225 -2.22 4.23 -11.76
CA ASN A 225 -1.19 3.21 -11.68
C ASN A 225 -0.06 3.46 -12.69
N GLU A 226 -0.36 3.93 -13.89
CA GLU A 226 0.65 4.33 -14.86
C GLU A 226 1.54 5.46 -14.33
N ALA A 227 0.94 6.47 -13.71
CA ALA A 227 1.69 7.53 -13.05
C ALA A 227 2.51 7.00 -11.85
N ARG A 228 1.93 6.09 -11.06
CA ARG A 228 2.62 5.47 -9.91
C ARG A 228 3.88 4.72 -10.34
N VAL A 229 3.84 3.92 -11.39
CA VAL A 229 5.00 3.19 -11.90
C VAL A 229 6.18 4.14 -12.09
N LYS A 230 5.97 5.22 -12.85
CA LYS A 230 7.02 6.23 -13.13
C LYS A 230 7.49 6.96 -11.86
N ILE A 231 6.56 7.38 -11.00
CA ILE A 231 6.88 8.10 -9.77
C ILE A 231 7.67 7.22 -8.80
N TYR A 232 7.30 5.95 -8.65
CA TYR A 232 8.00 5.03 -7.74
C TYR A 232 9.41 4.73 -8.24
N GLU A 233 9.60 4.56 -9.54
CA GLU A 233 10.92 4.40 -10.14
C GLU A 233 11.83 5.61 -9.85
N GLU A 234 11.37 6.82 -10.15
CA GLU A 234 12.15 8.05 -9.92
C GLU A 234 12.42 8.29 -8.42
N MET A 235 11.44 8.06 -7.55
CA MET A 235 11.63 8.21 -6.11
C MET A 235 12.59 7.14 -5.55
N SER A 236 12.60 5.94 -6.11
CA SER A 236 13.56 4.91 -5.75
C SER A 236 14.98 5.32 -6.12
N LYS A 237 15.21 5.80 -7.36
CA LYS A 237 16.50 6.32 -7.82
C LYS A 237 16.98 7.47 -6.91
N PHE A 238 16.09 8.41 -6.62
CA PHE A 238 16.40 9.56 -5.75
C PHE A 238 16.84 9.12 -4.36
N ARG A 239 16.10 8.18 -3.72
CA ARG A 239 16.39 7.68 -2.38
C ARG A 239 17.72 6.91 -2.34
N HIS A 240 17.96 6.02 -3.29
CA HIS A 240 19.21 5.25 -3.37
C HIS A 240 20.41 6.16 -3.59
N SER A 241 20.29 7.15 -4.49
CA SER A 241 21.35 8.15 -4.69
C SER A 241 21.63 8.93 -3.41
N GLY A 242 20.59 9.37 -2.69
CA GLY A 242 20.73 10.09 -1.42
C GLY A 242 21.40 9.24 -0.31
N ASN A 243 21.17 7.94 -0.31
CA ASN A 243 21.74 6.99 0.65
C ASN A 243 23.12 6.45 0.21
N SER A 244 23.61 6.80 -0.98
CA SER A 244 24.83 6.25 -1.59
C SER A 244 24.79 4.72 -1.71
N GLU A 245 23.62 4.16 -1.97
CA GLU A 245 23.39 2.72 -2.14
C GLU A 245 23.03 2.40 -3.61
N ALA A 246 23.43 1.23 -4.08
CA ALA A 246 23.08 0.78 -5.42
C ALA A 246 21.59 0.41 -5.52
N LEU A 247 20.95 0.73 -6.64
CA LEU A 247 19.62 0.22 -6.97
C LEU A 247 19.75 -1.23 -7.42
N TYR A 248 19.09 -2.15 -6.73
CA TYR A 248 19.02 -3.56 -7.10
C TYR A 248 17.73 -4.20 -6.61
N GLU A 249 17.29 -5.25 -7.28
CA GLU A 249 16.20 -6.09 -6.80
C GLU A 249 16.75 -7.24 -5.96
N PRO A 250 16.17 -7.47 -4.77
CA PRO A 250 16.70 -8.48 -3.85
C PRO A 250 16.43 -9.89 -4.35
N SER A 251 17.35 -10.79 -4.01
CA SER A 251 17.23 -12.23 -4.18
C SER A 251 17.00 -12.94 -2.85
N ASN A 252 16.66 -14.22 -2.89
CA ASN A 252 16.54 -15.02 -1.67
C ASN A 252 17.81 -14.98 -0.80
N LYS A 253 18.99 -14.83 -1.40
CA LYS A 253 20.28 -14.78 -0.68
C LYS A 253 20.39 -13.60 0.27
N ASP A 254 19.76 -12.47 -0.08
CA ASP A 254 19.81 -11.24 0.72
C ASP A 254 19.05 -11.37 2.05
N PHE A 255 18.16 -12.36 2.15
CA PHE A 255 17.37 -12.63 3.35
C PHE A 255 17.91 -13.77 4.22
N TYR A 256 18.77 -14.66 3.69
CA TYR A 256 19.30 -15.79 4.46
C TYR A 256 20.24 -15.38 5.58
N HIS A 257 20.92 -14.26 5.46
CA HIS A 257 21.93 -13.78 6.42
C HIS A 257 21.36 -12.82 7.47
N ILE A 258 20.08 -12.46 7.36
CA ILE A 258 19.42 -11.54 8.29
C ILE A 258 18.64 -12.33 9.32
N LYS A 259 19.34 -12.69 10.40
CA LYS A 259 18.76 -13.38 11.55
C LYS A 259 17.99 -12.43 12.46
#